data_717f830775e59fae507f7e167f297486
#
_entry.id   717f830775e59fae507f7e167f297486
#
_cell.length_a   1.000
_cell.length_b   1.000
_cell.length_c   1.000
_cell.angle_alpha   90.00
_cell.angle_beta   90.00
_cell.angle_gamma   90.00
#
_symmetry.space_group_name_H-M   'P 1'
#
loop_
_entity.id
_entity.type
_entity.pdbx_description
1 polymer ?
#
loop_
_entity_poly.entity_id
_entity_poly.type
_entity_poly.pdbx_seq_one_letter_code
_entity_poly.pdbx_strand_id
1 'polypeptide(L)'
;HDPNDPISSTESVSEFYGDSGAITNPKIGVIRDFFVEKADPETQRKFFDIVDRLTSAGADVVEVRLPDSFSNAISDQQLIMAVEGAAFHKPMFDVQAGDYQPGIRAMIQRGLDTDATSYSDALERRLRFVFDMDVMASKADVLLTPTTPSPALPDITNTGNTMFQGPWTYCGLPTITLPSGLSEGGMPLGIQLAGQRLNESLLLSVAAWCESVLGVNLNPNL
;
A
#
# COMPACT_ATOMS: atom_id res chain seq x y z
N HIS A 1 -7.14 2.54 22.73
CA HIS A 1 -8.28 1.61 22.66
C HIS A 1 -9.60 2.34 22.81
N ASP A 2 -10.52 2.12 21.86
CA ASP A 2 -11.90 2.60 21.93
C ASP A 2 -12.84 1.44 22.32
N PRO A 3 -13.52 1.51 23.49
CA PRO A 3 -14.41 0.43 23.93
C PRO A 3 -15.67 0.27 23.03
N ASN A 4 -15.99 1.25 22.18
CA ASN A 4 -17.11 1.15 21.23
C ASN A 4 -16.70 0.52 19.89
N ASP A 5 -15.41 0.32 19.65
CA ASP A 5 -14.87 -0.33 18.45
C ASP A 5 -14.32 -1.71 18.82
N PRO A 6 -15.03 -2.81 18.49
CA PRO A 6 -14.62 -4.17 18.87
C PRO A 6 -13.31 -4.63 18.22
N ILE A 7 -12.82 -3.94 17.19
CA ILE A 7 -11.54 -4.25 16.53
C ILE A 7 -10.42 -3.31 16.97
N SER A 8 -10.69 -2.36 17.87
CA SER A 8 -9.70 -1.45 18.43
C SER A 8 -8.69 -2.22 19.29
N SER A 9 -7.40 -2.07 18.96
CA SER A 9 -6.31 -2.74 19.69
C SER A 9 -6.17 -2.25 21.11
N THR A 10 -5.81 -3.15 22.03
CA THR A 10 -5.40 -2.83 23.42
C THR A 10 -3.89 -2.67 23.54
N GLU A 11 -3.14 -2.88 22.48
CA GLU A 11 -1.70 -2.70 22.45
C GLU A 11 -1.34 -1.24 22.78
N SER A 12 -0.24 -1.05 23.49
CA SER A 12 0.27 0.29 23.77
C SER A 12 0.73 0.96 22.48
N VAL A 13 0.31 2.21 22.28
CA VAL A 13 0.83 3.03 21.17
C VAL A 13 2.26 3.42 21.51
N SER A 14 3.20 3.12 20.59
CA SER A 14 4.59 3.56 20.71
C SER A 14 4.68 5.09 20.65
N GLU A 15 5.61 5.68 21.36
CA GLU A 15 5.91 7.10 21.20
C GLU A 15 6.65 7.31 19.88
N PHE A 16 5.94 7.87 18.88
CA PHE A 16 6.51 8.16 17.55
C PHE A 16 7.30 9.47 17.49
N TYR A 17 7.22 10.30 18.54
CA TYR A 17 7.81 11.64 18.65
C TYR A 17 8.98 11.67 19.63
N GLY A 18 9.78 10.65 19.68
CA GLY A 18 11.00 10.61 20.47
C GLY A 18 12.21 10.46 19.57
N ASP A 19 13.41 10.53 20.18
CA ASP A 19 14.66 10.14 19.53
C ASP A 19 14.56 8.66 19.08
N SER A 20 13.89 8.43 17.95
CA SER A 20 14.13 7.24 17.16
C SER A 20 15.59 7.33 16.74
N GLY A 21 16.47 6.65 17.49
CA GLY A 21 17.92 6.73 17.31
C GLY A 21 18.25 6.70 15.83
N ALA A 22 19.13 7.60 15.40
CA ALA A 22 19.48 7.74 13.97
C ALA A 22 19.77 6.35 13.40
N ILE A 23 18.86 5.85 12.56
CA ILE A 23 19.07 4.57 11.90
C ILE A 23 20.24 4.73 10.94
N THR A 24 21.16 3.79 10.97
CA THR A 24 22.29 3.74 10.04
C THR A 24 22.24 2.44 9.28
N ASN A 25 22.47 2.50 7.97
CA ASN A 25 22.50 1.33 7.09
C ASN A 25 21.21 0.46 7.18
N PRO A 26 20.01 1.03 6.97
CA PRO A 26 18.79 0.26 7.03
C PRO A 26 18.79 -0.86 6.00
N LYS A 27 18.23 -2.01 6.35
CA LYS A 27 18.03 -3.11 5.42
C LYS A 27 16.71 -2.90 4.66
N ILE A 28 16.79 -2.68 3.36
CA ILE A 28 15.66 -2.35 2.49
C ILE A 28 15.39 -3.50 1.52
N GLY A 29 14.22 -4.12 1.63
CA GLY A 29 13.75 -5.18 0.76
C GLY A 29 13.06 -4.64 -0.50
N VAL A 30 13.71 -4.69 -1.65
CA VAL A 30 13.12 -4.25 -2.92
C VAL A 30 12.25 -5.35 -3.52
N ILE A 31 10.98 -5.04 -3.79
CA ILE A 31 10.04 -5.95 -4.45
C ILE A 31 9.91 -5.54 -5.92
N ARG A 32 10.42 -6.40 -6.82
CA ARG A 32 10.31 -6.19 -8.27
C ARG A 32 9.06 -6.80 -8.85
N ASP A 33 8.71 -8.00 -8.39
CA ASP A 33 7.54 -8.75 -8.81
C ASP A 33 6.28 -7.86 -8.70
N PHE A 34 5.43 -7.87 -9.71
CA PHE A 34 4.19 -7.10 -9.78
C PHE A 34 4.39 -5.56 -9.73
N PHE A 35 5.00 -5.00 -8.66
CA PHE A 35 5.08 -3.55 -8.45
C PHE A 35 5.97 -2.85 -9.48
N VAL A 36 7.19 -3.32 -9.71
CA VAL A 36 8.06 -2.75 -10.76
C VAL A 36 7.62 -3.22 -12.13
N GLU A 37 7.26 -4.50 -12.29
CA GLU A 37 6.83 -5.06 -13.57
C GLU A 37 5.58 -4.39 -14.16
N LYS A 38 4.65 -3.91 -13.32
CA LYS A 38 3.42 -3.24 -13.73
C LYS A 38 3.55 -1.72 -13.78
N ALA A 39 4.65 -1.16 -13.32
CA ALA A 39 4.92 0.27 -13.45
C ALA A 39 5.26 0.62 -14.90
N ASP A 40 4.96 1.87 -15.31
CA ASP A 40 5.37 2.36 -16.61
C ASP A 40 6.91 2.51 -16.70
N PRO A 41 7.47 2.61 -17.90
CA PRO A 41 8.93 2.66 -18.07
C PRO A 41 9.59 3.85 -17.37
N GLU A 42 8.90 4.99 -17.25
CA GLU A 42 9.43 6.15 -16.55
C GLU A 42 9.48 5.91 -15.04
N THR A 43 8.40 5.43 -14.46
CA THR A 43 8.31 5.07 -13.04
C THR A 43 9.35 4.01 -12.69
N GLN A 44 9.55 3.00 -13.55
CA GLN A 44 10.60 1.99 -13.36
C GLN A 44 12.00 2.61 -13.31
N ARG A 45 12.36 3.44 -14.28
CA ARG A 45 13.68 4.10 -14.31
C ARG A 45 13.92 4.93 -13.05
N LYS A 46 12.95 5.80 -12.72
CA LYS A 46 13.04 6.67 -11.54
C LYS A 46 13.13 5.85 -10.24
N PHE A 47 12.40 4.75 -10.15
CA PHE A 47 12.47 3.85 -9.00
C PHE A 47 13.87 3.25 -8.83
N PHE A 48 14.51 2.77 -9.90
CA PHE A 48 15.87 2.24 -9.82
C PHE A 48 16.91 3.31 -9.50
N ASP A 49 16.77 4.53 -10.03
CA ASP A 49 17.61 5.66 -9.64
C ASP A 49 17.55 5.92 -8.12
N ILE A 50 16.37 5.77 -7.51
CA ILE A 50 16.19 5.89 -6.06
C ILE A 50 16.88 4.73 -5.32
N VAL A 51 16.71 3.49 -5.77
CA VAL A 51 17.37 2.31 -5.18
C VAL A 51 18.88 2.50 -5.18
N ASP A 52 19.46 2.98 -6.28
CA ASP A 52 20.91 3.25 -6.41
C ASP A 52 21.38 4.36 -5.44
N ARG A 53 20.58 5.42 -5.28
CA ARG A 53 20.88 6.49 -4.31
C ARG A 53 20.87 6.00 -2.87
N LEU A 54 19.85 5.22 -2.47
CA LEU A 54 19.76 4.65 -1.13
C LEU A 54 20.91 3.68 -0.86
N THR A 55 21.26 2.84 -1.85
CA THR A 55 22.42 1.94 -1.76
C THR A 55 23.74 2.72 -1.59
N SER A 56 23.93 3.77 -2.40
CA SER A 56 25.13 4.61 -2.33
C SER A 56 25.24 5.39 -1.01
N ALA A 57 24.13 5.65 -0.34
CA ALA A 57 24.07 6.27 0.98
C ALA A 57 24.26 5.28 2.14
N GLY A 58 24.40 3.97 1.85
CA GLY A 58 24.73 2.95 2.83
C GLY A 58 23.58 2.02 3.23
N ALA A 59 22.45 2.03 2.52
CA ALA A 59 21.42 1.01 2.74
C ALA A 59 21.90 -0.38 2.33
N ASP A 60 21.57 -1.40 3.14
CA ASP A 60 21.70 -2.82 2.76
C ASP A 60 20.46 -3.22 1.93
N VAL A 61 20.59 -3.11 0.60
CA VAL A 61 19.48 -3.40 -0.32
C VAL A 61 19.49 -4.87 -0.71
N VAL A 62 18.36 -5.53 -0.43
CA VAL A 62 18.15 -6.96 -0.76
C VAL A 62 16.92 -7.12 -1.65
N GLU A 63 16.93 -8.09 -2.54
CA GLU A 63 15.73 -8.45 -3.31
C GLU A 63 14.80 -9.32 -2.46
N VAL A 64 13.52 -8.97 -2.43
CA VAL A 64 12.47 -9.73 -1.75
C VAL A 64 11.41 -10.13 -2.77
N ARG A 65 11.03 -11.40 -2.78
CA ARG A 65 10.02 -11.97 -3.68
C ARG A 65 8.65 -12.01 -3.00
N LEU A 66 7.61 -11.70 -3.79
CA LEU A 66 6.23 -11.88 -3.36
C LEU A 66 5.92 -13.36 -3.10
N PRO A 67 5.10 -13.68 -2.10
CA PRO A 67 4.66 -15.05 -1.86
C PRO A 67 3.65 -15.51 -2.92
N ASP A 68 3.53 -16.84 -3.13
CA ASP A 68 2.57 -17.41 -4.09
C ASP A 68 1.11 -17.01 -3.80
N SER A 69 0.78 -16.80 -2.51
CA SER A 69 -0.53 -16.32 -2.07
C SER A 69 -0.89 -14.92 -2.58
N PHE A 70 0.08 -14.15 -3.10
CA PHE A 70 -0.17 -12.85 -3.72
C PHE A 70 -1.00 -12.96 -5.01
N SER A 71 -0.99 -14.10 -5.68
CA SER A 71 -1.64 -14.29 -6.98
C SER A 71 -3.14 -13.93 -7.00
N ASN A 72 -3.84 -14.13 -5.88
CA ASN A 72 -5.25 -13.81 -5.73
C ASN A 72 -5.53 -12.53 -4.92
N ALA A 73 -4.49 -11.86 -4.39
CA ALA A 73 -4.64 -10.76 -3.43
C ALA A 73 -5.53 -9.62 -3.95
N ILE A 74 -5.36 -9.23 -5.21
CA ILE A 74 -6.14 -8.12 -5.82
C ILE A 74 -7.62 -8.53 -6.00
N SER A 75 -7.87 -9.70 -6.58
CA SER A 75 -9.24 -10.19 -6.84
C SER A 75 -10.00 -10.46 -5.54
N ASP A 76 -9.36 -11.08 -4.57
CA ASP A 76 -9.97 -11.37 -3.27
C ASP A 76 -10.24 -10.08 -2.48
N GLN A 77 -9.31 -9.13 -2.48
CA GLN A 77 -9.51 -7.82 -1.86
C GLN A 77 -10.72 -7.09 -2.47
N GLN A 78 -10.86 -7.11 -3.80
CA GLN A 78 -11.99 -6.49 -4.49
C GLN A 78 -13.31 -7.19 -4.21
N LEU A 79 -13.29 -8.53 -4.10
CA LEU A 79 -14.48 -9.32 -3.78
C LEU A 79 -14.94 -9.03 -2.35
N ILE A 80 -14.04 -9.12 -1.36
CA ILE A 80 -14.34 -8.85 0.04
C ILE A 80 -14.86 -7.42 0.21
N MET A 81 -14.19 -6.42 -0.39
CA MET A 81 -14.62 -5.02 -0.35
C MET A 81 -16.02 -4.86 -0.93
N ALA A 82 -16.35 -5.55 -2.03
CA ALA A 82 -17.67 -5.46 -2.64
C ALA A 82 -18.76 -6.06 -1.74
N VAL A 83 -18.52 -7.24 -1.13
CA VAL A 83 -19.48 -7.91 -0.25
C VAL A 83 -19.70 -7.12 1.04
N GLU A 84 -18.64 -6.67 1.69
CA GLU A 84 -18.72 -5.88 2.93
C GLU A 84 -19.35 -4.50 2.67
N GLY A 85 -18.96 -3.85 1.55
CA GLY A 85 -19.57 -2.61 1.10
C GLY A 85 -21.08 -2.78 0.78
N ALA A 86 -21.45 -3.88 0.14
CA ALA A 86 -22.85 -4.21 -0.14
C ALA A 86 -23.64 -4.43 1.17
N ALA A 87 -23.10 -5.15 2.13
CA ALA A 87 -23.73 -5.39 3.43
C ALA A 87 -23.99 -4.06 4.17
N PHE A 88 -23.01 -3.15 4.17
CA PHE A 88 -23.18 -1.82 4.79
C PHE A 88 -24.20 -0.95 4.07
N HIS A 89 -24.16 -0.90 2.74
CA HIS A 89 -24.99 0.00 1.95
C HIS A 89 -26.40 -0.53 1.66
N LYS A 90 -26.66 -1.83 1.87
CA LYS A 90 -27.92 -2.47 1.50
C LYS A 90 -29.17 -1.72 1.94
N PRO A 91 -29.32 -1.26 3.21
CA PRO A 91 -30.53 -0.55 3.63
C PRO A 91 -30.81 0.76 2.85
N MET A 92 -29.75 1.48 2.49
CA MET A 92 -29.84 2.70 1.69
C MET A 92 -30.01 2.37 0.20
N PHE A 93 -29.32 1.34 -0.27
CA PHE A 93 -29.34 0.93 -1.67
C PHE A 93 -30.73 0.43 -2.10
N ASP A 94 -31.45 -0.28 -1.23
CA ASP A 94 -32.79 -0.80 -1.51
C ASP A 94 -33.82 0.34 -1.78
N VAL A 95 -33.59 1.56 -1.28
CA VAL A 95 -34.52 2.70 -1.43
C VAL A 95 -33.96 3.83 -2.30
N GLN A 96 -32.65 3.96 -2.46
CA GLN A 96 -31.99 5.10 -3.09
C GLN A 96 -30.85 4.68 -4.04
N ALA A 97 -30.97 3.51 -4.70
CA ALA A 97 -29.93 3.03 -5.63
C ALA A 97 -29.57 4.04 -6.74
N GLY A 98 -30.55 4.91 -7.12
CA GLY A 98 -30.39 5.95 -8.13
C GLY A 98 -29.38 7.03 -7.75
N ASP A 99 -29.18 7.29 -6.46
CA ASP A 99 -28.33 8.37 -5.95
C ASP A 99 -26.85 7.99 -5.92
N TYR A 100 -26.55 6.68 -6.04
CA TYR A 100 -25.16 6.20 -6.10
C TYR A 100 -24.55 6.42 -7.48
N GLN A 101 -23.31 6.91 -7.50
CA GLN A 101 -22.56 7.01 -8.73
C GLN A 101 -22.37 5.63 -9.39
N PRO A 102 -22.31 5.55 -10.74
CA PRO A 102 -22.34 4.29 -11.47
C PRO A 102 -21.29 3.26 -10.99
N GLY A 103 -20.07 3.68 -10.69
CA GLY A 103 -18.98 2.80 -10.21
C GLY A 103 -19.29 2.17 -8.86
N ILE A 104 -19.77 2.97 -7.90
CA ILE A 104 -20.15 2.48 -6.56
C ILE A 104 -21.37 1.57 -6.64
N ARG A 105 -22.38 1.94 -7.46
CA ARG A 105 -23.56 1.10 -7.70
C ARG A 105 -23.18 -0.28 -8.23
N ALA A 106 -22.27 -0.34 -9.23
CA ALA A 106 -21.78 -1.59 -9.79
C ALA A 106 -21.01 -2.43 -8.76
N MET A 107 -20.22 -1.79 -7.89
CA MET A 107 -19.52 -2.47 -6.80
C MET A 107 -20.50 -3.08 -5.80
N ILE A 108 -21.50 -2.32 -5.35
CA ILE A 108 -22.53 -2.80 -4.42
C ILE A 108 -23.29 -3.97 -5.03
N GLN A 109 -23.75 -3.84 -6.29
CA GLN A 109 -24.48 -4.90 -6.98
C GLN A 109 -23.64 -6.18 -7.07
N ARG A 110 -22.34 -6.08 -7.44
CA ARG A 110 -21.43 -7.23 -7.45
C ARG A 110 -21.34 -7.90 -6.07
N GLY A 111 -21.29 -7.11 -5.00
CA GLY A 111 -21.28 -7.65 -3.64
C GLY A 111 -22.57 -8.39 -3.29
N LEU A 112 -23.74 -7.86 -3.69
CA LEU A 112 -25.04 -8.52 -3.49
C LEU A 112 -25.19 -9.82 -4.28
N ASP A 113 -24.55 -9.91 -5.46
CA ASP A 113 -24.58 -11.07 -6.35
C ASP A 113 -23.53 -12.14 -5.98
N THR A 114 -22.61 -11.82 -5.06
CA THR A 114 -21.55 -12.75 -4.62
C THR A 114 -22.14 -13.80 -3.68
N ASP A 115 -21.89 -15.07 -3.97
CA ASP A 115 -22.31 -16.17 -3.11
C ASP A 115 -21.45 -16.30 -1.85
N ALA A 116 -22.05 -16.91 -0.80
CA ALA A 116 -21.38 -17.05 0.49
C ALA A 116 -20.12 -17.91 0.44
N THR A 117 -20.05 -18.91 -0.47
CA THR A 117 -18.90 -19.79 -0.61
C THR A 117 -17.72 -19.02 -1.16
N SER A 118 -17.92 -18.26 -2.25
CA SER A 118 -16.88 -17.41 -2.84
C SER A 118 -16.31 -16.39 -1.84
N TYR A 119 -17.16 -15.79 -1.01
CA TYR A 119 -16.73 -14.88 0.04
C TYR A 119 -15.93 -15.59 1.13
N SER A 120 -16.40 -16.77 1.59
CA SER A 120 -15.70 -17.58 2.60
C SER A 120 -14.31 -18.01 2.11
N ASP A 121 -14.21 -18.47 0.87
CA ASP A 121 -12.94 -18.88 0.26
C ASP A 121 -11.95 -17.70 0.15
N ALA A 122 -12.45 -16.52 -0.18
CA ALA A 122 -11.62 -15.31 -0.23
C ALA A 122 -11.09 -14.91 1.16
N LEU A 123 -11.92 -15.06 2.21
CA LEU A 123 -11.48 -14.82 3.59
C LEU A 123 -10.42 -15.84 4.04
N GLU A 124 -10.55 -17.11 3.70
CA GLU A 124 -9.55 -18.13 4.01
C GLU A 124 -8.22 -17.84 3.32
N ARG A 125 -8.25 -17.52 2.00
CA ARG A 125 -7.04 -17.11 1.26
C ARG A 125 -6.40 -15.86 1.84
N ARG A 126 -7.20 -14.91 2.36
CA ARG A 126 -6.69 -13.72 3.05
C ARG A 126 -5.87 -14.07 4.27
N LEU A 127 -6.32 -15.01 5.10
CA LEU A 127 -5.56 -15.44 6.29
C LEU A 127 -4.18 -15.97 5.91
N ARG A 128 -4.10 -16.79 4.86
CA ARG A 128 -2.82 -17.28 4.33
C ARG A 128 -1.96 -16.14 3.78
N PHE A 129 -2.56 -15.22 3.01
CA PHE A 129 -1.86 -14.06 2.46
C PHE A 129 -1.27 -13.17 3.56
N VAL A 130 -2.06 -12.86 4.60
CA VAL A 130 -1.60 -12.06 5.75
C VAL A 130 -0.36 -12.70 6.40
N PHE A 131 -0.43 -14.00 6.68
CA PHE A 131 0.70 -14.74 7.26
C PHE A 131 1.96 -14.69 6.37
N ASP A 132 1.81 -14.96 5.09
CA ASP A 132 2.93 -14.98 4.15
C ASP A 132 3.56 -13.58 3.96
N MET A 133 2.73 -12.52 4.00
CA MET A 133 3.19 -11.13 3.92
C MET A 133 3.92 -10.70 5.21
N ASP A 134 3.47 -11.13 6.39
CA ASP A 134 4.19 -10.89 7.64
C ASP A 134 5.57 -11.57 7.63
N VAL A 135 5.66 -12.82 7.14
CA VAL A 135 6.93 -13.54 6.95
C VAL A 135 7.83 -12.82 5.94
N MET A 136 7.25 -12.31 4.86
CA MET A 136 8.01 -11.56 3.86
C MET A 136 8.54 -10.24 4.43
N ALA A 137 7.70 -9.48 5.14
CA ALA A 137 8.08 -8.21 5.75
C ALA A 137 9.21 -8.36 6.77
N SER A 138 9.32 -9.50 7.46
CA SER A 138 10.38 -9.76 8.44
C SER A 138 11.79 -9.96 7.83
N LYS A 139 11.91 -10.04 6.50
CA LYS A 139 13.21 -10.22 5.81
C LYS A 139 14.06 -8.95 5.73
N ALA A 140 13.45 -7.78 5.97
CA ALA A 140 14.10 -6.48 5.94
C ALA A 140 13.49 -5.55 7.01
N ASP A 141 14.11 -4.40 7.24
CA ASP A 141 13.55 -3.38 8.12
C ASP A 141 12.28 -2.78 7.50
N VAL A 142 12.32 -2.53 6.19
CA VAL A 142 11.19 -2.11 5.38
C VAL A 142 11.24 -2.74 3.99
N LEU A 143 10.06 -2.86 3.35
CA LEU A 143 9.93 -3.22 1.94
C LEU A 143 9.78 -1.94 1.12
N LEU A 144 10.32 -1.91 -0.09
CA LEU A 144 10.33 -0.76 -0.98
C LEU A 144 9.69 -1.09 -2.32
N THR A 145 8.72 -0.27 -2.73
CA THR A 145 8.05 -0.35 -4.04
C THR A 145 7.82 1.06 -4.61
N PRO A 146 7.53 1.20 -5.92
CA PRO A 146 6.89 2.40 -6.44
C PRO A 146 5.53 2.60 -5.73
N THR A 147 5.13 3.86 -5.51
CA THR A 147 3.82 4.16 -4.88
C THR A 147 2.67 3.86 -5.84
N THR A 148 2.81 4.23 -7.12
CA THR A 148 1.78 4.08 -8.16
C THR A 148 2.39 3.50 -9.44
N PRO A 149 1.58 2.85 -10.30
CA PRO A 149 2.10 2.34 -11.57
C PRO A 149 2.58 3.42 -12.54
N SER A 150 2.05 4.62 -12.42
CA SER A 150 2.36 5.76 -13.29
C SER A 150 2.21 7.07 -12.55
N PRO A 151 2.71 8.20 -13.08
CA PRO A 151 2.34 9.52 -12.60
C PRO A 151 0.82 9.74 -12.63
N ALA A 152 0.33 10.78 -11.95
CA ALA A 152 -1.07 11.15 -12.00
C ALA A 152 -1.53 11.41 -13.44
N LEU A 153 -2.72 10.92 -13.78
CA LEU A 153 -3.30 11.10 -15.11
C LEU A 153 -3.79 12.55 -15.29
N PRO A 154 -3.71 13.12 -16.49
CA PRO A 154 -4.24 14.45 -16.79
C PRO A 154 -5.78 14.44 -16.95
N ASP A 155 -6.47 13.75 -16.09
CA ASP A 155 -7.92 13.55 -16.09
C ASP A 155 -8.44 13.57 -14.65
N ILE A 156 -9.07 14.68 -14.24
CA ILE A 156 -9.60 14.86 -12.88
C ILE A 156 -10.81 13.96 -12.56
N THR A 157 -11.37 13.29 -13.55
CA THR A 157 -12.47 12.33 -13.35
C THR A 157 -11.98 10.92 -13.03
N ASN A 158 -10.66 10.70 -13.15
CA ASN A 158 -10.01 9.42 -12.90
C ASN A 158 -9.02 9.54 -11.73
N THR A 159 -9.30 8.82 -10.66
CA THR A 159 -8.45 8.80 -9.45
C THR A 159 -7.19 7.94 -9.58
N GLY A 160 -6.94 7.36 -10.75
CA GLY A 160 -5.81 6.47 -10.98
C GLY A 160 -6.07 5.03 -10.57
N ASN A 161 -5.00 4.24 -10.62
CA ASN A 161 -5.06 2.81 -10.34
C ASN A 161 -4.52 2.50 -8.93
N THR A 162 -5.36 1.91 -8.08
CA THR A 162 -5.04 1.59 -6.67
C THR A 162 -4.36 0.23 -6.50
N MET A 163 -3.92 -0.39 -7.58
CA MET A 163 -3.39 -1.76 -7.53
C MET A 163 -2.12 -1.91 -6.68
N PHE A 164 -1.36 -0.83 -6.45
CA PHE A 164 -0.15 -0.86 -5.61
C PHE A 164 -0.45 -0.60 -4.13
N GLN A 165 -1.60 0.00 -3.78
CA GLN A 165 -2.02 0.23 -2.39
C GLN A 165 -2.89 -0.91 -1.84
N GLY A 166 -3.69 -1.54 -2.72
CA GLY A 166 -4.62 -2.61 -2.35
C GLY A 166 -3.99 -3.76 -1.56
N PRO A 167 -2.86 -4.35 -1.98
CA PRO A 167 -2.24 -5.45 -1.27
C PRO A 167 -1.84 -5.13 0.17
N TRP A 168 -1.33 -3.93 0.43
CA TRP A 168 -0.93 -3.50 1.78
C TRP A 168 -2.13 -3.33 2.69
N THR A 169 -3.19 -2.67 2.20
CA THR A 169 -4.46 -2.56 2.92
C THR A 169 -5.05 -3.95 3.20
N TYR A 170 -4.98 -4.86 2.24
CA TYR A 170 -5.54 -6.20 2.34
C TYR A 170 -4.82 -7.07 3.37
N CYS A 171 -3.48 -6.99 3.47
CA CYS A 171 -2.73 -7.67 4.52
C CYS A 171 -2.63 -6.88 5.83
N GLY A 172 -2.93 -5.57 5.84
CA GLY A 172 -2.89 -4.72 7.04
C GLY A 172 -1.46 -4.39 7.50
N LEU A 173 -0.49 -4.32 6.59
CA LEU A 173 0.84 -3.80 6.91
C LEU A 173 0.85 -2.27 6.86
N PRO A 174 1.57 -1.59 7.78
CA PRO A 174 1.70 -0.15 7.76
C PRO A 174 2.54 0.30 6.58
N THR A 175 2.14 1.40 5.93
CA THR A 175 2.88 1.97 4.80
C THR A 175 3.03 3.47 4.91
N ILE A 176 4.10 4.00 4.32
CA ILE A 176 4.33 5.42 4.14
C ILE A 176 4.84 5.70 2.73
N THR A 177 4.36 6.78 2.14
CA THR A 177 4.84 7.26 0.83
C THR A 177 5.76 8.46 1.02
N LEU A 178 6.88 8.45 0.31
CA LEU A 178 7.82 9.57 0.24
C LEU A 178 7.86 10.13 -1.19
N PRO A 179 7.96 11.45 -1.38
CA PRO A 179 8.19 12.02 -2.68
C PRO A 179 9.58 11.61 -3.19
N SER A 180 9.65 11.21 -4.46
CA SER A 180 10.89 10.75 -5.09
C SER A 180 11.36 11.63 -6.26
N GLY A 181 10.63 12.67 -6.58
CA GLY A 181 10.95 13.62 -7.65
C GLY A 181 9.77 13.89 -8.56
N LEU A 182 10.06 14.37 -9.75
CA LEU A 182 9.06 14.64 -10.79
C LEU A 182 9.25 13.71 -11.99
N SER A 183 8.15 13.40 -12.65
CA SER A 183 8.14 12.80 -13.99
C SER A 183 8.61 13.80 -15.05
N GLU A 184 8.89 13.32 -16.25
CA GLU A 184 9.22 14.16 -17.42
C GLU A 184 8.09 15.18 -17.73
N GLY A 185 6.83 14.80 -17.40
CA GLY A 185 5.66 15.67 -17.51
C GLY A 185 5.46 16.62 -16.31
N GLY A 186 6.37 16.66 -15.34
CA GLY A 186 6.29 17.53 -14.16
C GLY A 186 5.35 17.06 -13.06
N MET A 187 4.80 15.86 -13.15
CA MET A 187 3.92 15.28 -12.12
C MET A 187 4.74 14.61 -11.00
N PRO A 188 4.32 14.74 -9.73
CA PRO A 188 5.01 14.10 -8.61
C PRO A 188 5.06 12.57 -8.77
N LEU A 189 6.21 12.00 -8.43
CA LEU A 189 6.43 10.57 -8.26
C LEU A 189 6.74 10.26 -6.81
N GLY A 190 6.41 9.04 -6.38
CA GLY A 190 6.65 8.58 -5.01
C GLY A 190 7.20 7.16 -4.96
N ILE A 191 7.90 6.90 -3.87
CA ILE A 191 8.21 5.55 -3.41
C ILE A 191 7.37 5.23 -2.19
N GLN A 192 7.04 3.96 -2.00
CA GLN A 192 6.27 3.47 -0.86
C GLN A 192 7.14 2.51 -0.04
N LEU A 193 7.21 2.77 1.26
CA LEU A 193 7.79 1.87 2.23
C LEU A 193 6.66 1.13 2.95
N ALA A 194 6.79 -0.19 3.10
CA ALA A 194 5.91 -0.99 3.93
C ALA A 194 6.72 -1.60 5.08
N GLY A 195 6.22 -1.43 6.30
CA GLY A 195 6.85 -1.93 7.53
C GLY A 195 6.25 -3.26 8.00
N GLN A 196 6.85 -3.82 9.03
CA GLN A 196 6.29 -4.94 9.77
C GLN A 196 5.07 -4.47 10.57
N ARG A 197 4.13 -5.38 10.80
CA ARG A 197 2.92 -5.11 11.60
C ARG A 197 3.27 -4.62 12.99
N LEU A 198 2.61 -3.55 13.43
CA LEU A 198 2.79 -2.91 14.74
C LEU A 198 4.23 -2.42 15.01
N ASN A 199 5.01 -2.18 13.94
CA ASN A 199 6.36 -1.64 14.02
C ASN A 199 6.50 -0.32 13.25
N GLU A 200 5.52 0.57 13.44
CA GLU A 200 5.47 1.88 12.78
C GLU A 200 6.66 2.75 13.18
N SER A 201 7.22 2.58 14.39
CA SER A 201 8.41 3.32 14.82
C SER A 201 9.63 3.05 13.93
N LEU A 202 9.88 1.78 13.58
CA LEU A 202 10.97 1.42 12.66
C LEU A 202 10.68 1.95 11.25
N LEU A 203 9.42 1.79 10.77
CA LEU A 203 9.00 2.29 9.47
C LEU A 203 9.26 3.80 9.34
N LEU A 204 8.84 4.58 10.35
CA LEU A 204 9.03 6.04 10.36
C LEU A 204 10.52 6.44 10.45
N SER A 205 11.32 5.70 11.22
CA SER A 205 12.77 5.94 11.32
C SER A 205 13.49 5.72 10.00
N VAL A 206 13.17 4.60 9.31
CA VAL A 206 13.73 4.32 7.98
C VAL A 206 13.21 5.32 6.95
N ALA A 207 11.92 5.71 7.03
CA ALA A 207 11.35 6.71 6.14
C ALA A 207 12.04 8.07 6.27
N ALA A 208 12.29 8.54 7.49
CA ALA A 208 13.03 9.78 7.75
C ALA A 208 14.48 9.72 7.22
N TRP A 209 15.15 8.56 7.37
CA TRP A 209 16.45 8.34 6.77
C TRP A 209 16.39 8.42 5.23
N CYS A 210 15.45 7.72 4.60
CA CYS A 210 15.25 7.77 3.15
C CYS A 210 14.95 9.20 2.67
N GLU A 211 14.06 9.92 3.36
CA GLU A 211 13.71 11.31 3.04
C GLU A 211 14.95 12.21 3.06
N SER A 212 15.82 12.06 4.08
CA SER A 212 17.06 12.83 4.18
C SER A 212 18.03 12.53 3.04
N VAL A 213 18.15 11.28 2.61
CA VAL A 213 19.00 10.85 1.47
C VAL A 213 18.43 11.38 0.15
N LEU A 214 17.12 11.33 -0.03
CA LEU A 214 16.47 11.78 -1.24
C LEU A 214 16.48 13.32 -1.39
N GLY A 215 16.37 14.04 -0.28
CA GLY A 215 16.45 15.50 -0.27
C GLY A 215 15.45 16.17 -1.21
N VAL A 216 14.30 15.54 -1.47
CA VAL A 216 13.27 16.04 -2.39
C VAL A 216 12.48 17.14 -1.69
N ASN A 217 12.62 18.36 -2.17
CA ASN A 217 11.87 19.52 -1.68
C ASN A 217 11.12 20.15 -2.85
N LEU A 218 9.88 19.71 -3.06
CA LEU A 218 9.02 20.17 -4.14
C LEU A 218 7.93 21.06 -3.58
N ASN A 219 7.92 22.33 -4.00
CA ASN A 219 6.83 23.24 -3.72
C ASN A 219 5.99 23.40 -4.99
N PRO A 220 4.64 23.33 -4.93
CA PRO A 220 3.82 23.64 -6.07
C PRO A 220 4.00 25.10 -6.48
N ASN A 221 4.13 25.35 -7.78
CA ASN A 221 4.08 26.71 -8.32
C ASN A 221 2.62 27.16 -8.30
N LEU A 222 2.23 27.89 -7.27
CA LEU A 222 0.90 28.48 -7.09
C LEU A 222 0.85 29.88 -7.69
#